data_673105c594781f34ae4dd0bd0109f96a
#
_entry.id   673105c594781f34ae4dd0bd0109f96a
#
_cell.length_a   1.000
_cell.length_b   1.000
_cell.length_c   1.000
_cell.angle_alpha   90.00
_cell.angle_beta   90.00
_cell.angle_gamma   90.00
#
_symmetry.space_group_name_H-M   'P 1'
#
loop_
_entity.id
_entity.type
_entity.pdbx_description
1 polymer ?
#
loop_
_entity_poly.entity_id
_entity_poly.type
_entity_poly.pdbx_seq_one_letter_code
_entity_poly.pdbx_strand_id
1 'polypeptide(L)'
;MLKVAIACQGGGSHAAFAAGVLRALLGPNLRSKFDLVALSGTSGGAMCAALAWAGLVMGNHDGAIDRLTRFWRDLEVHDFLDAAANFWSVFLARMPVALEISPYAYEPVAAARMKELLSRHLAIEALPSDPSRRARPKLFIGATDIGSGERTIFEGETLTYDDLIASAAIPPVYRAVHAHGRRFWDGLFTTNPPVREFTDLPKPERPDEIWVVQINPQCRAGEPRTIRAIADRRNELSGNLSLAQELYFIDKINQLLKQHASLEHPYKSICIRVVELGIPDLDYPSKLDRTSAFIERLMRNGEERAEWFFQKRSLWPRKGTVPAAAAFPARAASAQP
;
A
#
# COMPACT_ATOMS: atom_id res chain seq x y z
N MET A 1 -25.16 -5.43 0.89
CA MET A 1 -24.19 -4.33 0.92
C MET A 1 -23.07 -4.68 -0.06
N LEU A 2 -22.45 -3.70 -0.73
CA LEU A 2 -21.36 -3.93 -1.68
C LEU A 2 -20.13 -4.44 -0.93
N LYS A 3 -19.61 -5.62 -1.31
CA LYS A 3 -18.38 -6.19 -0.73
C LYS A 3 -17.17 -5.61 -1.41
N VAL A 4 -16.26 -5.07 -0.62
CA VAL A 4 -15.06 -4.37 -1.11
C VAL A 4 -13.81 -4.99 -0.49
N ALA A 5 -12.79 -5.20 -1.30
CA ALA A 5 -11.42 -5.41 -0.85
C ALA A 5 -10.56 -4.20 -1.19
N ILE A 6 -9.65 -3.82 -0.31
CA ILE A 6 -8.75 -2.67 -0.52
C ILE A 6 -7.31 -3.16 -0.55
N ALA A 7 -6.60 -2.81 -1.63
CA ALA A 7 -5.21 -3.21 -1.85
C ALA A 7 -4.30 -1.97 -1.82
N CYS A 8 -3.38 -1.90 -0.84
CA CYS A 8 -2.51 -0.76 -0.58
C CYS A 8 -1.11 -0.98 -1.15
N GLN A 9 -0.74 -0.24 -2.20
CA GLN A 9 0.59 -0.31 -2.79
C GLN A 9 1.67 0.20 -1.85
N GLY A 10 2.85 -0.42 -1.88
CA GLY A 10 4.03 0.01 -1.17
C GLY A 10 4.76 1.17 -1.86
N GLY A 11 5.50 1.95 -1.08
CA GLY A 11 6.25 3.08 -1.62
C GLY A 11 6.88 3.97 -0.53
N GLY A 12 7.39 3.41 0.54
CA GLY A 12 8.02 4.18 1.63
C GLY A 12 7.07 5.22 2.22
N SER A 13 7.56 6.43 2.45
CA SER A 13 6.76 7.55 3.00
C SER A 13 5.56 7.93 2.13
N HIS A 14 5.60 7.67 0.82
CA HIS A 14 4.43 7.90 -0.03
C HIS A 14 3.20 7.07 0.39
N ALA A 15 3.39 5.99 1.15
CA ALA A 15 2.27 5.20 1.68
C ALA A 15 1.44 5.95 2.74
N ALA A 16 1.88 7.11 3.25
CA ALA A 16 1.04 8.01 4.03
C ALA A 16 -0.23 8.44 3.25
N PHE A 17 -0.16 8.48 1.92
CA PHE A 17 -1.33 8.63 1.06
C PHE A 17 -2.36 7.52 1.30
N ALA A 18 -1.91 6.25 1.36
CA ALA A 18 -2.80 5.12 1.63
C ALA A 18 -3.43 5.21 3.03
N ALA A 19 -2.68 5.71 4.03
CA ALA A 19 -3.26 5.98 5.34
C ALA A 19 -4.38 7.03 5.27
N GLY A 20 -4.21 8.11 4.52
CA GLY A 20 -5.25 9.11 4.28
C GLY A 20 -6.49 8.52 3.60
N VAL A 21 -6.28 7.71 2.54
CA VAL A 21 -7.38 7.00 1.87
C VAL A 21 -8.17 6.12 2.84
N LEU A 22 -7.47 5.29 3.62
CA LEU A 22 -8.10 4.39 4.59
C LEU A 22 -8.84 5.18 5.70
N ARG A 23 -8.27 6.27 6.19
CA ARG A 23 -8.92 7.14 7.18
C ARG A 23 -10.25 7.68 6.67
N ALA A 24 -10.30 8.17 5.45
CA ALA A 24 -11.54 8.68 4.85
C ALA A 24 -12.56 7.55 4.64
N LEU A 25 -12.14 6.41 4.09
CA LEU A 25 -13.04 5.28 3.80
C LEU A 25 -13.60 4.64 5.07
N LEU A 26 -12.80 4.53 6.14
CA LEU A 26 -13.22 3.99 7.43
C LEU A 26 -13.93 5.02 8.32
N GLY A 27 -13.93 6.27 7.92
CA GLY A 27 -14.59 7.36 8.61
C GLY A 27 -16.12 7.25 8.62
N PRO A 28 -16.80 7.97 9.53
CA PRO A 28 -18.25 7.84 9.76
C PRO A 28 -19.09 8.10 8.51
N ASN A 29 -18.61 8.93 7.60
CA ASN A 29 -19.33 9.32 6.39
C ASN A 29 -19.41 8.21 5.33
N LEU A 30 -18.42 7.29 5.29
CA LEU A 30 -18.26 6.32 4.22
C LEU A 30 -18.35 4.87 4.70
N ARG A 31 -17.91 4.55 5.92
CA ARG A 31 -17.79 3.16 6.44
C ARG A 31 -19.09 2.33 6.39
N SER A 32 -20.26 2.98 6.47
CA SER A 32 -21.56 2.30 6.43
C SER A 32 -22.05 1.99 5.00
N LYS A 33 -21.34 2.44 3.97
CA LYS A 33 -21.80 2.36 2.57
C LYS A 33 -21.29 1.12 1.84
N PHE A 34 -20.39 0.35 2.43
CA PHE A 34 -19.82 -0.87 1.88
C PHE A 34 -19.43 -1.85 2.99
N ASP A 35 -19.27 -3.12 2.63
CA ASP A 35 -18.79 -4.20 3.50
C ASP A 35 -17.32 -4.48 3.15
N LEU A 36 -16.40 -4.12 4.04
CA LEU A 36 -14.97 -4.36 3.85
C LEU A 36 -14.65 -5.81 4.19
N VAL A 37 -14.41 -6.62 3.16
CA VAL A 37 -14.17 -8.07 3.33
C VAL A 37 -12.70 -8.44 3.44
N ALA A 38 -11.80 -7.63 2.84
CA ALA A 38 -10.36 -7.90 2.88
C ALA A 38 -9.53 -6.63 2.68
N LEU A 39 -8.31 -6.67 3.23
CA LEU A 39 -7.24 -5.69 3.05
C LEU A 39 -5.99 -6.42 2.57
N SER A 40 -5.19 -5.76 1.75
CA SER A 40 -3.84 -6.22 1.45
C SER A 40 -2.86 -5.06 1.35
N GLY A 41 -1.58 -5.37 1.46
CA GLY A 41 -0.55 -4.36 1.29
C GLY A 41 0.84 -4.93 1.16
N THR A 42 1.75 -4.06 0.71
CA THR A 42 3.18 -4.34 0.62
C THR A 42 3.95 -3.14 1.17
N SER A 43 5.05 -3.37 1.90
CA SER A 43 5.91 -2.30 2.41
C SER A 43 5.13 -1.28 3.27
N GLY A 44 5.26 0.02 3.02
CA GLY A 44 4.45 1.04 3.70
C GLY A 44 2.93 0.84 3.56
N GLY A 45 2.48 0.27 2.43
CA GLY A 45 1.09 -0.13 2.24
C GLY A 45 0.67 -1.27 3.16
N ALA A 46 1.59 -2.22 3.46
CA ALA A 46 1.37 -3.29 4.44
C ALA A 46 1.15 -2.73 5.84
N MET A 47 1.95 -1.72 6.24
CA MET A 47 1.77 -1.04 7.53
C MET A 47 0.39 -0.41 7.62
N CYS A 48 -0.04 0.32 6.58
CA CYS A 48 -1.37 0.93 6.54
C CYS A 48 -2.50 -0.11 6.62
N ALA A 49 -2.40 -1.18 5.83
CA ALA A 49 -3.40 -2.25 5.81
C ALA A 49 -3.50 -2.97 7.17
N ALA A 50 -2.35 -3.31 7.79
CA ALA A 50 -2.30 -4.00 9.08
C ALA A 50 -2.83 -3.15 10.24
N LEU A 51 -2.48 -1.85 10.28
CA LEU A 51 -2.96 -0.92 11.31
C LEU A 51 -4.48 -0.73 11.23
N ALA A 52 -5.02 -0.56 10.01
CA ALA A 52 -6.45 -0.47 9.79
C ALA A 52 -7.14 -1.78 10.20
N TRP A 53 -6.62 -2.91 9.74
CA TRP A 53 -7.13 -4.25 10.06
C TRP A 53 -7.19 -4.51 11.55
N ALA A 54 -6.13 -4.18 12.29
CA ALA A 54 -6.08 -4.39 13.73
C ALA A 54 -7.21 -3.65 14.48
N GLY A 55 -7.51 -2.41 14.10
CA GLY A 55 -8.65 -1.69 14.66
C GLY A 55 -9.98 -2.35 14.32
N LEU A 56 -10.14 -2.83 13.10
CA LEU A 56 -11.38 -3.45 12.61
C LEU A 56 -11.67 -4.79 13.27
N VAL A 57 -10.67 -5.67 13.45
CA VAL A 57 -10.86 -6.96 14.12
C VAL A 57 -11.16 -6.79 15.61
N MET A 58 -10.80 -5.65 16.20
CA MET A 58 -11.20 -5.25 17.55
C MET A 58 -12.60 -4.61 17.59
N GLY A 59 -13.30 -4.51 16.46
CA GLY A 59 -14.62 -3.87 16.35
C GLY A 59 -14.58 -2.34 16.51
N ASN A 60 -13.41 -1.72 16.36
CA ASN A 60 -13.18 -0.30 16.61
C ASN A 60 -12.70 0.45 15.36
N HIS A 61 -13.63 0.98 14.57
CA HIS A 61 -13.33 1.77 13.37
C HIS A 61 -12.54 3.05 13.70
N ASP A 62 -12.91 3.74 14.76
CA ASP A 62 -12.24 4.97 15.15
C ASP A 62 -10.82 4.65 15.67
N GLY A 63 -10.64 3.49 16.33
CA GLY A 63 -9.34 2.97 16.69
C GLY A 63 -8.47 2.59 15.48
N ALA A 64 -9.06 2.16 14.37
CA ALA A 64 -8.32 1.93 13.12
C ALA A 64 -7.76 3.26 12.56
N ILE A 65 -8.58 4.31 12.56
CA ILE A 65 -8.19 5.66 12.11
C ILE A 65 -7.10 6.25 13.04
N ASP A 66 -7.26 6.08 14.34
CA ASP A 66 -6.32 6.57 15.35
C ASP A 66 -4.94 5.88 15.22
N ARG A 67 -4.90 4.55 15.03
CA ARG A 67 -3.66 3.78 14.79
C ARG A 67 -2.91 4.29 13.56
N LEU A 68 -3.61 4.47 12.43
CA LEU A 68 -3.04 5.04 11.23
C LEU A 68 -2.45 6.44 11.47
N THR A 69 -3.21 7.30 12.16
CA THR A 69 -2.79 8.67 12.43
C THR A 69 -1.56 8.74 13.31
N ARG A 70 -1.57 8.00 14.44
CA ARG A 70 -0.46 8.02 15.40
C ARG A 70 0.79 7.37 14.84
N PHE A 71 0.66 6.26 14.12
CA PHE A 71 1.82 5.60 13.50
C PHE A 71 2.58 6.54 12.56
N TRP A 72 1.86 7.23 11.65
CA TRP A 72 2.50 8.13 10.70
C TRP A 72 3.07 9.36 11.40
N ARG A 73 2.41 9.87 12.45
CA ARG A 73 2.95 10.96 13.28
C ARG A 73 4.23 10.55 14.00
N ASP A 74 4.26 9.35 14.60
CA ASP A 74 5.44 8.87 15.31
C ASP A 74 6.58 8.43 14.36
N LEU A 75 6.28 8.23 13.06
CA LEU A 75 7.28 8.01 12.03
C LEU A 75 7.90 9.31 11.52
N GLU A 76 7.26 10.45 11.74
CA GLU A 76 7.79 11.78 11.36
C GLU A 76 9.14 12.06 12.05
N VAL A 77 9.78 13.06 11.55
CA VAL A 77 11.00 13.59 12.18
C VAL A 77 10.65 14.33 13.46
N HIS A 78 11.26 13.95 14.58
CA HIS A 78 10.91 14.49 15.89
C HIS A 78 11.91 15.48 16.48
N ASP A 79 13.20 15.35 16.13
CA ASP A 79 14.26 16.20 16.69
C ASP A 79 15.25 16.65 15.61
N PHE A 80 16.17 17.55 15.99
CA PHE A 80 17.14 18.11 15.06
C PHE A 80 18.07 17.06 14.46
N LEU A 81 18.48 16.04 15.22
CA LEU A 81 19.37 14.99 14.74
C LEU A 81 18.66 14.07 13.76
N ASP A 82 17.41 13.68 14.05
CA ASP A 82 16.58 12.91 13.15
C ASP A 82 16.25 13.71 11.87
N ALA A 83 16.02 15.03 12.00
CA ALA A 83 15.85 15.93 10.86
C ALA A 83 17.07 15.97 9.97
N ALA A 84 18.25 16.13 10.58
CA ALA A 84 19.51 16.11 9.85
C ALA A 84 19.75 14.76 9.16
N ALA A 85 19.51 13.64 9.87
CA ALA A 85 19.64 12.30 9.31
C ALA A 85 18.67 12.07 8.14
N ASN A 86 17.42 12.52 8.26
CA ASN A 86 16.43 12.43 7.19
C ASN A 86 16.82 13.29 5.99
N PHE A 87 17.23 14.54 6.22
CA PHE A 87 17.73 15.44 5.16
C PHE A 87 18.90 14.80 4.40
N TRP A 88 19.89 14.29 5.13
CA TRP A 88 21.05 13.64 4.50
C TRP A 88 20.67 12.37 3.74
N SER A 89 19.73 11.56 4.25
CA SER A 89 19.25 10.37 3.57
C SER A 89 18.59 10.72 2.23
N VAL A 90 17.68 11.70 2.21
CA VAL A 90 17.03 12.19 0.99
C VAL A 90 18.04 12.85 0.05
N PHE A 91 18.98 13.65 0.59
CA PHE A 91 20.01 14.33 -0.18
C PHE A 91 20.96 13.33 -0.86
N LEU A 92 21.49 12.36 -0.12
CA LEU A 92 22.37 11.30 -0.66
C LEU A 92 21.66 10.46 -1.72
N ALA A 93 20.38 10.13 -1.50
CA ALA A 93 19.58 9.42 -2.49
C ALA A 93 19.35 10.22 -3.78
N ARG A 94 19.55 11.55 -3.73
CA ARG A 94 19.50 12.46 -4.89
C ARG A 94 20.82 12.61 -5.62
N MET A 95 21.94 12.18 -5.03
CA MET A 95 23.24 12.29 -5.66
C MET A 95 23.37 11.35 -6.87
N PRO A 96 23.99 11.77 -7.96
CA PRO A 96 24.14 10.96 -9.17
C PRO A 96 25.04 9.73 -8.99
N VAL A 97 25.86 9.72 -7.94
CA VAL A 97 26.73 8.60 -7.55
C VAL A 97 26.29 8.13 -6.17
N ALA A 98 25.58 7.01 -6.11
CA ALA A 98 25.26 6.36 -4.86
C ALA A 98 26.47 5.59 -4.35
N LEU A 99 26.98 5.96 -3.16
CA LEU A 99 27.85 5.07 -2.39
C LEU A 99 27.01 3.92 -1.85
N GLU A 100 27.02 2.79 -2.54
CA GLU A 100 26.34 1.58 -2.10
C GLU A 100 27.14 0.94 -0.96
N ILE A 101 26.70 1.18 0.27
CA ILE A 101 27.22 0.50 1.46
C ILE A 101 26.28 -0.65 1.78
N SER A 102 26.84 -1.86 1.90
CA SER A 102 26.04 -3.03 2.28
C SER A 102 25.35 -2.79 3.63
N PRO A 103 24.03 -3.09 3.77
CA PRO A 103 23.33 -2.97 5.03
C PRO A 103 23.88 -3.90 6.12
N TYR A 104 24.71 -4.86 5.75
CA TYR A 104 25.42 -5.73 6.69
C TYR A 104 26.67 -5.09 7.31
N ALA A 105 27.10 -3.94 6.80
CA ALA A 105 28.26 -3.21 7.34
C ALA A 105 27.92 -2.32 8.54
N TYR A 106 26.66 -2.13 8.89
CA TYR A 106 26.20 -1.31 10.01
C TYR A 106 25.06 -2.00 10.82
N GLU A 107 24.80 -1.49 12.02
CA GLU A 107 23.73 -2.02 12.86
C GLU A 107 22.33 -1.77 12.26
N PRO A 108 21.38 -2.72 12.34
CA PRO A 108 20.05 -2.63 11.73
C PRO A 108 19.08 -1.76 12.57
N VAL A 109 19.49 -0.55 12.91
CA VAL A 109 18.71 0.38 13.76
C VAL A 109 17.33 0.67 13.16
N ALA A 110 17.25 0.80 11.83
CA ALA A 110 15.99 1.10 11.15
C ALA A 110 14.94 0.00 11.33
N ALA A 111 15.34 -1.27 11.26
CA ALA A 111 14.44 -2.40 11.46
C ALA A 111 13.98 -2.49 12.93
N ALA A 112 14.88 -2.29 13.89
CA ALA A 112 14.55 -2.28 15.31
C ALA A 112 13.57 -1.16 15.66
N ARG A 113 13.81 0.07 15.17
CA ARG A 113 12.91 1.21 15.36
C ARG A 113 11.54 0.98 14.74
N MET A 114 11.48 0.41 13.54
CA MET A 114 10.21 0.06 12.90
C MET A 114 9.44 -0.97 13.70
N LYS A 115 10.11 -2.01 14.23
CA LYS A 115 9.48 -3.02 15.08
C LYS A 115 8.91 -2.41 16.36
N GLU A 116 9.63 -1.46 16.98
CA GLU A 116 9.15 -0.72 18.15
C GLU A 116 7.90 0.12 17.82
N LEU A 117 7.89 0.85 16.71
CA LEU A 117 6.72 1.60 16.26
C LEU A 117 5.52 0.69 16.01
N LEU A 118 5.74 -0.44 15.34
CA LEU A 118 4.68 -1.42 15.10
C LEU A 118 4.16 -2.01 16.43
N SER A 119 5.02 -2.35 17.35
CA SER A 119 4.56 -2.87 18.66
C SER A 119 3.70 -1.87 19.42
N ARG A 120 4.01 -0.60 19.34
CA ARG A 120 3.25 0.49 19.98
C ARG A 120 1.88 0.71 19.34
N HIS A 121 1.80 0.70 18.02
CA HIS A 121 0.59 1.10 17.30
C HIS A 121 -0.27 -0.06 16.80
N LEU A 122 0.33 -1.16 16.37
CA LEU A 122 -0.39 -2.36 15.95
C LEU A 122 -0.79 -3.22 17.17
N ALA A 123 0.11 -3.37 18.14
CA ALA A 123 -0.11 -4.12 19.40
C ALA A 123 -0.73 -5.52 19.14
N ILE A 124 0.00 -6.36 18.39
CA ILE A 124 -0.47 -7.71 17.97
C ILE A 124 -0.92 -8.53 19.18
N GLU A 125 -0.26 -8.36 20.33
CA GLU A 125 -0.56 -9.05 21.58
C GLU A 125 -1.93 -8.70 22.16
N ALA A 126 -2.47 -7.53 21.80
CA ALA A 126 -3.79 -7.07 22.24
C ALA A 126 -4.92 -7.52 21.30
N LEU A 127 -4.59 -8.13 20.17
CA LEU A 127 -5.59 -8.64 19.22
C LEU A 127 -6.27 -9.88 19.83
N PRO A 128 -7.50 -10.21 19.40
CA PRO A 128 -8.18 -11.42 19.86
C PRO A 128 -7.28 -12.64 19.74
N SER A 129 -7.15 -13.43 20.80
CA SER A 129 -6.31 -14.64 20.83
C SER A 129 -6.84 -15.75 19.91
N ASP A 130 -8.15 -15.79 19.70
CA ASP A 130 -8.81 -16.71 18.78
C ASP A 130 -8.62 -16.24 17.33
N PRO A 131 -7.90 -17.01 16.46
CA PRO A 131 -7.69 -16.65 15.07
C PRO A 131 -8.98 -16.45 14.27
N SER A 132 -10.05 -17.18 14.62
CA SER A 132 -11.35 -17.05 13.94
C SER A 132 -11.94 -15.64 14.08
N ARG A 133 -11.67 -14.97 15.19
CA ARG A 133 -12.08 -13.57 15.43
C ARG A 133 -11.24 -12.55 14.65
N ARG A 134 -10.10 -12.96 14.11
CA ARG A 134 -9.24 -12.19 13.22
C ARG A 134 -9.55 -12.44 11.75
N ALA A 135 -10.50 -13.33 11.46
CA ALA A 135 -10.77 -13.79 10.10
C ALA A 135 -11.51 -12.77 9.22
N ARG A 136 -12.06 -11.68 9.77
CA ARG A 136 -12.76 -10.63 9.01
C ARG A 136 -12.53 -9.23 9.56
N PRO A 137 -12.16 -8.28 8.66
CA PRO A 137 -11.76 -8.50 7.26
C PRO A 137 -10.51 -9.37 7.17
N LYS A 138 -10.31 -10.08 6.04
CA LYS A 138 -9.04 -10.79 5.78
C LYS A 138 -7.91 -9.78 5.59
N LEU A 139 -6.68 -10.19 5.94
CA LEU A 139 -5.48 -9.39 5.69
C LEU A 139 -4.43 -10.22 4.97
N PHE A 140 -3.83 -9.65 3.91
CA PHE A 140 -2.77 -10.27 3.11
C PHE A 140 -1.59 -9.33 2.98
N ILE A 141 -0.42 -9.76 3.43
CA ILE A 141 0.82 -8.98 3.40
C ILE A 141 1.81 -9.66 2.47
N GLY A 142 2.29 -8.91 1.46
CA GLY A 142 3.20 -9.42 0.45
C GLY A 142 4.66 -9.26 0.83
N ALA A 143 5.46 -10.33 0.62
CA ALA A 143 6.91 -10.32 0.73
C ALA A 143 7.54 -11.18 -0.38
N THR A 144 8.86 -11.08 -0.55
CA THR A 144 9.62 -11.87 -1.52
C THR A 144 10.58 -12.80 -0.79
N ASP A 145 10.44 -14.11 -1.00
CA ASP A 145 11.43 -15.08 -0.54
C ASP A 145 12.70 -14.98 -1.40
N ILE A 146 13.82 -14.69 -0.76
CA ILE A 146 15.09 -14.51 -1.46
C ILE A 146 15.64 -15.84 -2.01
N GLY A 147 15.36 -16.93 -1.32
CA GLY A 147 15.91 -18.24 -1.68
C GLY A 147 15.26 -18.82 -2.93
N SER A 148 13.94 -18.72 -3.05
CA SER A 148 13.19 -19.24 -4.20
C SER A 148 12.89 -18.19 -5.27
N GLY A 149 12.94 -16.89 -4.92
CA GLY A 149 12.47 -15.80 -5.78
C GLY A 149 10.94 -15.71 -5.86
N GLU A 150 10.23 -16.50 -5.06
CA GLU A 150 8.77 -16.54 -5.10
C GLU A 150 8.14 -15.50 -4.18
N ARG A 151 6.93 -15.10 -4.53
CA ARG A 151 6.09 -14.30 -3.65
C ARG A 151 5.67 -15.11 -2.42
N THR A 152 5.63 -14.46 -1.29
CA THR A 152 5.10 -15.02 -0.04
C THR A 152 4.01 -14.10 0.50
N ILE A 153 2.91 -14.69 0.97
CA ILE A 153 1.79 -13.97 1.56
C ILE A 153 1.70 -14.35 3.04
N PHE A 154 1.74 -13.35 3.91
CA PHE A 154 1.45 -13.52 5.33
C PHE A 154 -0.01 -13.12 5.57
N GLU A 155 -0.72 -13.93 6.36
CA GLU A 155 -2.13 -13.74 6.65
C GLU A 155 -2.34 -13.13 8.04
N GLY A 156 -3.38 -12.31 8.19
CA GLY A 156 -3.64 -11.57 9.41
C GLY A 156 -3.87 -12.45 10.65
N GLU A 157 -4.36 -13.67 10.46
CA GLU A 157 -4.63 -14.62 11.56
C GLU A 157 -3.34 -15.03 12.30
N THR A 158 -2.23 -15.13 11.57
CA THR A 158 -0.91 -15.56 12.08
C THR A 158 0.16 -14.47 12.00
N LEU A 159 -0.25 -13.23 11.72
CA LEU A 159 0.65 -12.11 11.48
C LEU A 159 1.60 -11.86 12.66
N THR A 160 2.87 -11.64 12.34
CA THR A 160 3.92 -11.21 13.27
C THR A 160 4.51 -9.86 12.85
N TYR A 161 5.25 -9.21 13.77
CA TYR A 161 5.99 -7.99 13.42
C TYR A 161 7.06 -8.25 12.37
N ASP A 162 7.70 -9.42 12.41
CA ASP A 162 8.76 -9.77 11.46
C ASP A 162 8.21 -9.96 10.03
N ASP A 163 6.95 -10.37 9.87
CA ASP A 163 6.27 -10.44 8.57
C ASP A 163 6.11 -9.05 7.95
N LEU A 164 5.72 -8.06 8.76
CA LEU A 164 5.58 -6.68 8.31
C LEU A 164 6.94 -6.07 7.95
N ILE A 165 7.97 -6.34 8.77
CA ILE A 165 9.33 -5.86 8.48
C ILE A 165 9.88 -6.55 7.22
N ALA A 166 9.60 -7.84 7.03
CA ALA A 166 9.94 -8.60 5.82
C ALA A 166 9.32 -7.96 4.56
N SER A 167 8.03 -7.59 4.66
CA SER A 167 7.32 -6.88 3.60
C SER A 167 7.93 -5.52 3.23
N ALA A 168 8.67 -4.89 4.14
CA ALA A 168 9.28 -3.57 3.95
C ALA A 168 10.82 -3.61 3.87
N ALA A 169 11.42 -4.78 3.82
CA ALA A 169 12.88 -4.97 3.81
C ALA A 169 13.47 -4.72 2.41
N ILE A 170 13.48 -3.45 1.98
CA ILE A 170 14.01 -3.09 0.67
C ILE A 170 15.55 -2.99 0.69
N PRO A 171 16.29 -3.76 -0.14
CA PRO A 171 17.71 -3.55 -0.33
C PRO A 171 17.97 -2.27 -1.15
N PRO A 172 19.07 -1.55 -0.94
CA PRO A 172 20.17 -1.82 0.01
C PRO A 172 19.96 -1.20 1.42
N VAL A 173 18.74 -0.74 1.75
CA VAL A 173 18.48 -0.05 3.03
C VAL A 173 18.37 -1.04 4.19
N TYR A 174 17.73 -2.18 3.95
CA TYR A 174 17.49 -3.20 4.96
C TYR A 174 18.27 -4.50 4.67
N ARG A 175 18.71 -5.16 5.75
CA ARG A 175 19.13 -6.55 5.67
C ARG A 175 17.93 -7.44 5.32
N ALA A 176 18.21 -8.65 4.83
CA ALA A 176 17.17 -9.67 4.71
C ALA A 176 16.56 -9.98 6.08
N VAL A 177 15.24 -10.08 6.14
CA VAL A 177 14.52 -10.45 7.36
C VAL A 177 14.34 -11.96 7.43
N HIS A 178 14.67 -12.54 8.59
CA HIS A 178 14.48 -13.95 8.85
C HIS A 178 13.13 -14.16 9.55
N ALA A 179 12.20 -14.85 8.89
CA ALA A 179 10.92 -15.23 9.43
C ALA A 179 10.54 -16.63 8.93
N HIS A 180 9.83 -17.41 9.74
CA HIS A 180 9.34 -18.76 9.39
C HIS A 180 10.41 -19.68 8.78
N GLY A 181 11.66 -19.56 9.24
CA GLY A 181 12.79 -20.36 8.74
C GLY A 181 13.30 -19.97 7.34
N ARG A 182 12.83 -18.89 6.76
CA ARG A 182 13.16 -18.38 5.42
C ARG A 182 13.71 -16.95 5.51
N ARG A 183 14.17 -16.42 4.37
CA ARG A 183 14.75 -15.07 4.28
C ARG A 183 13.96 -14.24 3.28
N PHE A 184 13.60 -13.01 3.68
CA PHE A 184 12.71 -12.18 2.90
C PHE A 184 13.29 -10.81 2.61
N TRP A 185 12.92 -10.30 1.44
CA TRP A 185 12.96 -8.90 1.06
C TRP A 185 11.54 -8.36 0.84
N ASP A 186 11.47 -7.04 0.62
CA ASP A 186 10.24 -6.31 0.29
C ASP A 186 9.45 -7.01 -0.82
N GLY A 187 8.14 -7.05 -0.66
CA GLY A 187 7.24 -7.61 -1.66
C GLY A 187 7.22 -6.84 -2.98
N LEU A 188 7.86 -5.66 -3.05
CA LEU A 188 8.00 -4.86 -4.27
C LEU A 188 8.42 -5.69 -5.48
N PHE A 189 9.26 -6.70 -5.28
CA PHE A 189 9.81 -7.51 -6.37
C PHE A 189 8.83 -8.54 -6.94
N THR A 190 7.85 -8.99 -6.16
CA THR A 190 6.97 -10.10 -6.56
C THR A 190 5.48 -9.80 -6.44
N THR A 191 5.06 -8.93 -5.51
CA THR A 191 3.63 -8.60 -5.28
C THR A 191 3.47 -7.25 -4.57
N ASN A 192 2.98 -6.24 -5.28
CA ASN A 192 2.90 -4.87 -4.74
C ASN A 192 1.64 -4.13 -5.20
N PRO A 193 0.51 -4.27 -4.50
CA PRO A 193 0.19 -5.14 -3.39
C PRO A 193 -0.37 -6.52 -3.84
N PRO A 194 -0.58 -7.49 -2.92
CA PRO A 194 -1.33 -8.72 -3.21
C PRO A 194 -2.78 -8.40 -3.61
N VAL A 195 -3.24 -8.92 -4.73
CA VAL A 195 -4.62 -8.72 -5.23
C VAL A 195 -5.30 -10.05 -5.55
N ARG A 196 -4.53 -11.01 -6.04
CA ARG A 196 -5.03 -12.33 -6.45
C ARG A 196 -5.69 -13.08 -5.29
N GLU A 197 -5.22 -12.91 -4.05
CA GLU A 197 -5.78 -13.53 -2.84
C GLU A 197 -7.25 -13.20 -2.63
N PHE A 198 -7.68 -12.04 -3.09
CA PHE A 198 -9.09 -11.65 -3.02
C PHE A 198 -9.98 -12.50 -3.93
N THR A 199 -9.43 -13.01 -5.03
CA THR A 199 -10.16 -13.90 -5.96
C THR A 199 -10.26 -15.32 -5.44
N ASP A 200 -9.34 -15.73 -4.56
CA ASP A 200 -9.26 -17.07 -4.00
C ASP A 200 -10.10 -17.24 -2.73
N LEU A 201 -10.65 -16.14 -2.20
CA LEU A 201 -11.57 -16.20 -1.07
C LEU A 201 -12.80 -17.10 -1.39
N PRO A 202 -13.39 -17.72 -0.37
CA PRO A 202 -14.67 -18.44 -0.53
C PRO A 202 -15.71 -17.54 -1.22
N LYS A 203 -16.49 -18.08 -2.14
CA LYS A 203 -17.43 -17.29 -2.98
C LYS A 203 -18.31 -16.31 -2.19
N PRO A 204 -18.84 -16.65 -1.00
CA PRO A 204 -19.61 -15.69 -0.19
C PRO A 204 -18.79 -14.51 0.34
N GLU A 205 -17.47 -14.65 0.41
CA GLU A 205 -16.56 -13.64 0.96
C GLU A 205 -15.85 -12.83 -0.14
N ARG A 206 -15.93 -13.28 -1.40
CA ARG A 206 -15.29 -12.57 -2.52
C ARG A 206 -15.86 -11.18 -2.68
N PRO A 207 -15.00 -10.17 -2.91
CA PRO A 207 -15.44 -8.81 -3.13
C PRO A 207 -16.24 -8.66 -4.43
N ASP A 208 -17.10 -7.66 -4.48
CA ASP A 208 -17.74 -7.17 -5.71
C ASP A 208 -16.83 -6.17 -6.42
N GLU A 209 -16.06 -5.42 -5.62
CA GLU A 209 -15.08 -4.45 -6.11
C GLU A 209 -13.75 -4.60 -5.37
N ILE A 210 -12.64 -4.44 -6.10
CA ILE A 210 -11.30 -4.26 -5.55
C ILE A 210 -10.91 -2.80 -5.75
N TRP A 211 -10.60 -2.12 -4.64
CA TRP A 211 -10.11 -0.76 -4.66
C TRP A 211 -8.61 -0.75 -4.44
N VAL A 212 -7.87 -0.41 -5.48
CA VAL A 212 -6.40 -0.34 -5.44
C VAL A 212 -6.00 1.08 -5.06
N VAL A 213 -5.29 1.22 -3.96
CA VAL A 213 -4.65 2.48 -3.58
C VAL A 213 -3.26 2.49 -4.20
N GLN A 214 -3.12 3.20 -5.32
CA GLN A 214 -1.93 3.21 -6.14
C GLN A 214 -1.05 4.43 -5.85
N ILE A 215 0.21 4.16 -5.52
CA ILE A 215 1.21 5.18 -5.17
C ILE A 215 2.08 5.53 -6.37
N ASN A 216 2.55 4.52 -7.10
CA ASN A 216 3.38 4.74 -8.27
C ASN A 216 2.51 5.08 -9.48
N PRO A 217 2.74 6.22 -10.17
CA PRO A 217 1.94 6.59 -11.33
C PRO A 217 2.10 5.57 -12.46
N GLN A 218 0.99 5.13 -13.04
CA GLN A 218 1.01 4.25 -14.21
C GLN A 218 1.40 5.02 -15.46
N CYS A 219 0.84 6.21 -15.64
CA CYS A 219 1.11 7.06 -16.79
C CYS A 219 1.97 8.25 -16.38
N ARG A 220 2.90 8.64 -17.25
CA ARG A 220 3.69 9.87 -17.11
C ARG A 220 3.73 10.60 -18.46
N ALA A 221 3.54 11.90 -18.42
CA ALA A 221 3.66 12.72 -19.61
C ALA A 221 5.15 12.94 -19.96
N GLY A 222 5.47 12.83 -21.22
CA GLY A 222 6.81 13.09 -21.73
C GLY A 222 7.83 11.97 -21.53
N GLU A 223 8.94 12.12 -22.22
CA GLU A 223 10.08 11.20 -22.18
C GLU A 223 11.03 11.57 -21.03
N PRO A 224 11.44 10.64 -20.16
CA PRO A 224 12.44 10.90 -19.13
C PRO A 224 13.83 11.06 -19.79
N ARG A 225 14.41 12.25 -19.76
CA ARG A 225 15.67 12.55 -20.46
C ARG A 225 16.87 12.70 -19.55
N THR A 226 16.67 12.94 -18.26
CA THR A 226 17.77 13.00 -17.29
C THR A 226 17.97 11.64 -16.61
N ILE A 227 19.19 11.34 -16.15
CA ILE A 227 19.51 10.11 -15.43
C ILE A 227 18.54 9.92 -14.24
N ARG A 228 18.24 10.99 -13.51
CA ARG A 228 17.30 10.99 -12.41
C ARG A 228 15.88 10.64 -12.87
N ALA A 229 15.35 11.32 -13.89
CA ALA A 229 14.01 11.03 -14.41
C ALA A 229 13.89 9.60 -14.96
N ILE A 230 14.96 9.06 -15.54
CA ILE A 230 15.04 7.66 -15.98
C ILE A 230 14.99 6.71 -14.78
N ALA A 231 15.77 7.00 -13.72
CA ALA A 231 15.79 6.19 -12.51
C ALA A 231 14.42 6.20 -11.80
N ASP A 232 13.78 7.36 -11.68
CA ASP A 232 12.44 7.51 -11.13
C ASP A 232 11.43 6.68 -11.91
N ARG A 233 11.44 6.81 -13.25
CA ARG A 233 10.51 6.05 -14.10
C ARG A 233 10.72 4.54 -14.03
N ARG A 234 11.96 4.08 -13.98
CA ARG A 234 12.29 2.67 -13.77
C ARG A 234 11.72 2.16 -12.45
N ASN A 235 11.86 2.92 -11.35
CA ASN A 235 11.31 2.57 -10.05
C ASN A 235 9.78 2.46 -10.09
N GLU A 236 9.09 3.43 -10.71
CA GLU A 236 7.64 3.41 -10.88
C GLU A 236 7.17 2.18 -11.66
N LEU A 237 7.78 1.90 -12.81
CA LEU A 237 7.44 0.76 -13.66
C LEU A 237 7.69 -0.57 -12.94
N SER A 238 8.83 -0.71 -12.25
CA SER A 238 9.14 -1.90 -11.47
C SER A 238 8.13 -2.11 -10.35
N GLY A 239 7.76 -1.03 -9.64
CA GLY A 239 6.78 -1.08 -8.55
C GLY A 239 5.35 -1.40 -9.02
N ASN A 240 5.03 -1.16 -10.29
CA ASN A 240 3.71 -1.43 -10.87
C ASN A 240 3.63 -2.79 -11.57
N LEU A 241 4.76 -3.45 -11.84
CA LEU A 241 4.79 -4.62 -12.73
C LEU A 241 3.88 -5.76 -12.23
N SER A 242 4.04 -6.17 -10.98
CA SER A 242 3.24 -7.26 -10.40
C SER A 242 1.76 -6.89 -10.33
N LEU A 243 1.46 -5.66 -9.90
CA LEU A 243 0.08 -5.16 -9.85
C LEU A 243 -0.57 -5.20 -11.24
N ALA A 244 0.11 -4.69 -12.26
CA ALA A 244 -0.43 -4.67 -13.63
C ALA A 244 -0.73 -6.09 -14.13
N GLN A 245 0.10 -7.07 -13.82
CA GLN A 245 -0.12 -8.48 -14.17
C GLN A 245 -1.33 -9.06 -13.42
N GLU A 246 -1.45 -8.84 -12.12
CA GLU A 246 -2.58 -9.35 -11.33
C GLU A 246 -3.90 -8.73 -11.80
N LEU A 247 -3.95 -7.42 -12.05
CA LEU A 247 -5.14 -6.75 -12.57
C LEU A 247 -5.52 -7.24 -13.98
N TYR A 248 -4.54 -7.48 -14.84
CA TYR A 248 -4.77 -8.06 -16.16
C TYR A 248 -5.44 -9.45 -16.06
N PHE A 249 -4.99 -10.32 -15.15
CA PHE A 249 -5.60 -11.64 -14.97
C PHE A 249 -7.05 -11.55 -14.48
N ILE A 250 -7.36 -10.65 -13.55
CA ILE A 250 -8.74 -10.43 -13.08
C ILE A 250 -9.61 -9.94 -14.23
N ASP A 251 -9.13 -8.98 -15.02
CA ASP A 251 -9.89 -8.51 -16.20
C ASP A 251 -10.09 -9.64 -17.22
N LYS A 252 -9.09 -10.47 -17.46
CA LYS A 252 -9.21 -11.64 -18.33
C LYS A 252 -10.27 -12.62 -17.85
N ILE A 253 -10.31 -12.90 -16.53
CA ILE A 253 -11.38 -13.74 -15.94
C ILE A 253 -12.74 -13.07 -16.14
N ASN A 254 -12.85 -11.78 -15.91
CA ASN A 254 -14.09 -11.04 -16.12
C ASN A 254 -14.58 -11.13 -17.59
N GLN A 255 -13.67 -11.10 -18.56
CA GLN A 255 -13.99 -11.28 -19.99
C GLN A 255 -14.50 -12.69 -20.28
N LEU A 256 -13.85 -13.73 -19.73
CA LEU A 256 -14.25 -15.12 -19.90
C LEU A 256 -15.64 -15.37 -19.29
N LEU A 257 -15.92 -14.82 -18.11
CA LEU A 257 -17.23 -14.92 -17.47
C LEU A 257 -18.36 -14.33 -18.32
N LYS A 258 -18.10 -13.26 -19.08
CA LYS A 258 -19.10 -12.70 -20.00
C LYS A 258 -19.40 -13.60 -21.20
N GLN A 259 -18.43 -14.43 -21.59
CA GLN A 259 -18.57 -15.33 -22.75
C GLN A 259 -19.09 -16.71 -22.37
N HIS A 260 -18.85 -17.15 -21.11
CA HIS A 260 -19.12 -18.51 -20.65
C HIS A 260 -19.82 -18.51 -19.29
N ALA A 261 -21.14 -18.59 -19.28
CA ALA A 261 -21.94 -18.60 -18.05
C ALA A 261 -21.60 -19.79 -17.11
N SER A 262 -21.13 -20.91 -17.65
CA SER A 262 -20.70 -22.08 -16.87
C SER A 262 -19.55 -21.78 -15.90
N LEU A 263 -18.74 -20.73 -16.17
CA LEU A 263 -17.65 -20.31 -15.31
C LEU A 263 -18.09 -19.46 -14.10
N GLU A 264 -19.36 -19.04 -14.05
CA GLU A 264 -19.88 -18.27 -12.91
C GLU A 264 -19.96 -19.08 -11.61
N HIS A 265 -19.93 -20.42 -11.70
CA HIS A 265 -19.94 -21.25 -10.51
C HIS A 265 -18.61 -21.22 -9.74
N PRO A 266 -17.43 -21.45 -10.36
CA PRO A 266 -16.14 -21.36 -9.66
C PRO A 266 -15.63 -19.93 -9.49
N TYR A 267 -16.02 -18.99 -10.36
CA TYR A 267 -15.50 -17.60 -10.36
C TYR A 267 -16.62 -16.59 -10.08
N LYS A 268 -16.20 -15.35 -9.82
CA LYS A 268 -17.07 -14.18 -9.67
C LYS A 268 -16.47 -13.01 -10.43
N SER A 269 -17.31 -12.27 -11.16
CA SER A 269 -16.85 -11.01 -11.77
C SER A 269 -16.57 -9.96 -10.71
N ILE A 270 -15.39 -9.35 -10.75
CA ILE A 270 -14.91 -8.37 -9.77
C ILE A 270 -14.56 -7.08 -10.50
N CYS A 271 -15.16 -5.97 -10.10
CA CYS A 271 -14.85 -4.67 -10.66
C CYS A 271 -13.59 -4.10 -10.01
N ILE A 272 -12.60 -3.70 -10.82
CA ILE A 272 -11.37 -3.05 -10.33
C ILE A 272 -11.55 -1.54 -10.40
N ARG A 273 -11.15 -0.85 -9.34
CA ARG A 273 -11.10 0.60 -9.26
C ARG A 273 -9.78 1.05 -8.66
N VAL A 274 -9.26 2.18 -9.11
CA VAL A 274 -7.96 2.69 -8.68
C VAL A 274 -8.13 4.08 -8.08
N VAL A 275 -7.54 4.26 -6.90
CA VAL A 275 -7.36 5.56 -6.23
C VAL A 275 -5.89 5.90 -6.32
N GLU A 276 -5.53 6.80 -7.24
CA GLU A 276 -4.15 7.16 -7.51
C GLU A 276 -3.70 8.35 -6.67
N LEU A 277 -2.44 8.32 -6.23
CA LEU A 277 -1.74 9.45 -5.63
C LEU A 277 -1.71 10.63 -6.61
N GLY A 278 -2.29 11.75 -6.20
CA GLY A 278 -2.54 12.90 -7.06
C GLY A 278 -1.53 14.05 -6.94
N ILE A 279 -0.39 13.82 -6.29
CA ILE A 279 0.67 14.84 -6.15
C ILE A 279 1.65 14.68 -7.31
N PRO A 280 1.80 15.70 -8.17
CA PRO A 280 2.78 15.65 -9.26
C PRO A 280 4.21 15.74 -8.72
N ASP A 281 5.17 15.34 -9.56
CA ASP A 281 6.61 15.56 -9.39
C ASP A 281 7.25 14.94 -8.14
N LEU A 282 6.63 13.89 -7.60
CA LEU A 282 7.27 13.06 -6.59
C LEU A 282 8.37 12.21 -7.24
N ASP A 283 9.51 12.14 -6.57
CA ASP A 283 10.68 11.38 -7.00
C ASP A 283 10.92 10.15 -6.10
N TYR A 284 11.81 9.26 -6.52
CA TYR A 284 12.19 8.10 -5.72
C TYR A 284 12.79 8.49 -4.35
N PRO A 285 13.69 9.46 -4.25
CA PRO A 285 14.23 9.92 -2.97
C PRO A 285 13.19 10.45 -1.98
N SER A 286 12.09 11.05 -2.45
CA SER A 286 11.03 11.52 -1.55
C SER A 286 10.26 10.39 -0.85
N LYS A 287 10.45 9.13 -1.28
CA LYS A 287 9.99 7.95 -0.53
C LYS A 287 10.69 7.77 0.83
N LEU A 288 11.81 8.46 1.04
CA LEU A 288 12.56 8.50 2.30
C LEU A 288 12.24 9.76 3.14
N ASP A 289 11.52 10.72 2.59
CA ASP A 289 11.18 11.96 3.27
C ASP A 289 10.11 11.73 4.35
N ARG A 290 10.49 11.97 5.61
CA ARG A 290 9.64 11.82 6.79
C ARG A 290 9.30 13.17 7.45
N THR A 291 9.49 14.28 6.74
CA THR A 291 9.10 15.59 7.29
C THR A 291 7.60 15.63 7.54
N SER A 292 7.20 16.25 8.65
CA SER A 292 5.78 16.36 9.07
C SER A 292 4.91 16.97 7.96
N ALA A 293 5.36 18.08 7.39
CA ALA A 293 4.65 18.74 6.30
C ALA A 293 4.43 17.84 5.07
N PHE A 294 5.40 16.98 4.76
CA PHE A 294 5.30 16.06 3.64
C PHE A 294 4.33 14.91 3.93
N ILE A 295 4.44 14.29 5.10
CA ILE A 295 3.54 13.23 5.55
C ILE A 295 2.08 13.73 5.62
N GLU A 296 1.86 14.89 6.24
CA GLU A 296 0.52 15.51 6.33
C GLU A 296 -0.06 15.83 4.94
N ARG A 297 0.78 16.35 4.02
CA ARG A 297 0.37 16.62 2.63
C ARG A 297 -0.09 15.34 1.93
N LEU A 298 0.63 14.23 2.09
CA LEU A 298 0.28 12.93 1.52
C LEU A 298 -1.03 12.39 2.09
N MET A 299 -1.19 12.43 3.42
CA MET A 299 -2.41 11.97 4.09
C MET A 299 -3.64 12.78 3.66
N ARG A 300 -3.52 14.10 3.61
CA ARG A 300 -4.60 15.00 3.15
C ARG A 300 -4.97 14.71 1.70
N ASN A 301 -3.99 14.53 0.82
CA ASN A 301 -4.25 14.15 -0.56
C ASN A 301 -4.99 12.81 -0.64
N GLY A 302 -4.64 11.84 0.23
CA GLY A 302 -5.34 10.56 0.32
C GLY A 302 -6.80 10.70 0.71
N GLU A 303 -7.11 11.53 1.70
CA GLU A 303 -8.47 11.83 2.13
C GLU A 303 -9.29 12.48 1.01
N GLU A 304 -8.77 13.54 0.39
CA GLU A 304 -9.43 14.25 -0.73
C GLU A 304 -9.70 13.31 -1.91
N ARG A 305 -8.73 12.45 -2.25
CA ARG A 305 -8.87 11.49 -3.36
C ARG A 305 -9.89 10.41 -3.05
N ALA A 306 -9.94 9.90 -1.83
CA ALA A 306 -10.93 8.90 -1.42
C ALA A 306 -12.36 9.46 -1.44
N GLU A 307 -12.57 10.67 -0.95
CA GLU A 307 -13.87 11.32 -0.99
C GLU A 307 -14.34 11.55 -2.43
N TRP A 308 -13.49 12.13 -3.26
CA TRP A 308 -13.77 12.32 -4.69
C TRP A 308 -14.06 10.99 -5.39
N PHE A 309 -13.23 9.97 -5.17
CA PHE A 309 -13.41 8.63 -5.70
C PHE A 309 -14.80 8.08 -5.33
N PHE A 310 -15.17 8.19 -4.07
CA PHE A 310 -16.44 7.66 -3.60
C PHE A 310 -17.65 8.40 -4.22
N GLN A 311 -17.57 9.72 -4.37
CA GLN A 311 -18.61 10.53 -5.02
C GLN A 311 -18.78 10.18 -6.51
N LYS A 312 -17.67 9.96 -7.23
CA LYS A 312 -17.66 9.69 -8.67
C LYS A 312 -17.80 8.22 -9.04
N ARG A 313 -17.72 7.32 -8.07
CA ARG A 313 -17.75 5.86 -8.31
C ARG A 313 -18.96 5.41 -9.15
N SER A 314 -20.13 5.98 -8.93
CA SER A 314 -21.36 5.65 -9.67
C SER A 314 -21.32 6.05 -11.16
N LEU A 315 -20.47 7.01 -11.50
CA LEU A 315 -20.29 7.51 -12.88
C LEU A 315 -19.28 6.68 -13.69
N TRP A 316 -18.52 5.82 -13.01
CA TRP A 316 -17.54 4.97 -13.70
C TRP A 316 -18.22 3.74 -14.28
N PRO A 317 -17.99 3.43 -15.55
CA PRO A 317 -18.61 2.25 -16.16
C PRO A 317 -18.14 1.00 -15.41
N ARG A 318 -19.08 0.10 -15.11
CA ARG A 318 -18.83 -1.23 -14.52
C ARG A 318 -18.09 -2.18 -15.50
N LYS A 319 -17.35 -1.66 -16.45
CA LYS A 319 -16.59 -2.45 -17.42
C LYS A 319 -15.14 -2.50 -16.99
N GLY A 320 -14.60 -3.73 -16.90
CA GLY A 320 -13.22 -4.06 -16.63
C GLY A 320 -12.22 -3.50 -17.63
N THR A 321 -12.15 -2.21 -17.69
CA THR A 321 -11.05 -1.47 -18.26
C THR A 321 -10.59 -0.55 -17.16
N VAL A 322 -9.31 -0.68 -16.76
CA VAL A 322 -8.62 0.38 -16.04
C VAL A 322 -8.84 1.63 -16.90
N PRO A 323 -9.61 2.65 -16.46
CA PRO A 323 -9.69 3.87 -17.22
C PRO A 323 -8.26 4.42 -17.30
N ALA A 324 -7.76 4.63 -18.50
CA ALA A 324 -6.64 5.54 -18.67
C ALA A 324 -6.99 6.79 -17.87
N ALA A 325 -6.13 7.13 -16.89
CA ALA A 325 -6.31 8.14 -15.87
C ALA A 325 -7.44 9.13 -16.18
N ALA A 326 -8.57 9.03 -15.50
CA ALA A 326 -9.56 10.10 -15.50
C ALA A 326 -8.85 11.29 -14.88
N ALA A 327 -8.40 12.21 -15.72
CA ALA A 327 -7.61 13.36 -15.33
C ALA A 327 -8.37 14.09 -14.23
N PHE A 328 -7.82 14.08 -13.04
CA PHE A 328 -8.22 14.99 -12.00
C PHE A 328 -8.02 16.40 -12.57
N PRO A 329 -9.02 17.30 -12.57
CA PRO A 329 -8.76 18.65 -12.99
C PRO A 329 -7.64 19.19 -12.11
N ALA A 330 -6.49 19.51 -12.71
CA ALA A 330 -5.45 20.24 -12.03
C ALA A 330 -6.15 21.49 -11.42
N ARG A 331 -6.09 21.65 -10.10
CA ARG A 331 -6.47 22.93 -9.50
C ARG A 331 -5.63 23.98 -10.21
N ALA A 332 -6.28 24.90 -10.89
CA ALA A 332 -5.63 26.08 -11.40
C ALA A 332 -4.81 26.66 -10.26
N ALA A 333 -3.49 26.73 -10.47
CA ALA A 333 -2.62 27.44 -9.55
C ALA A 333 -3.24 28.83 -9.41
N SER A 334 -3.78 29.13 -8.23
CA SER A 334 -4.20 30.48 -7.91
C SER A 334 -2.96 31.34 -8.01
N ALA A 335 -2.87 32.08 -9.09
CA ALA A 335 -1.96 33.21 -9.20
C ALA A 335 -2.27 34.13 -8.02
N GLN A 336 -1.37 34.18 -7.07
CA GLN A 336 -1.28 35.29 -6.14
C GLN A 336 -0.30 36.29 -6.72
N PRO A 337 -0.62 37.60 -6.61
CA PRO A 337 0.15 38.69 -7.22
C PRO A 337 1.52 38.87 -6.57
#